data_69bf7eca149e6d01737c209e6870773a
#
_entry.id   69bf7eca149e6d01737c209e6870773a
#
_cell.length_a   1.000
_cell.length_b   1.000
_cell.length_c   1.000
_cell.angle_alpha   90.00
_cell.angle_beta   90.00
_cell.angle_gamma   90.00
#
_symmetry.space_group_name_H-M   'P 1'
#
loop_
_entity.id
_entity.type
_entity.pdbx_description
1 polymer ?
#
loop_
_entity_poly.entity_id
_entity_poly.type
_entity_poly.pdbx_seq_one_letter_code
_entity_poly.pdbx_strand_id
1 'polypeptide(L)'
;MRCYRCNPQAWPTVLIHCMHNQDPFNRIRKSTRRAFVSAVAACSAVAAAGDDDAVWSEYLAWLKGRVIGDLVGLESYRKVLIEQGVPKPEVERRMRIISERSLKRPEAMRLWFNSMYSPNGAVGPDWPTPFLIEAVKGVTPGASLDVCMGEGRNSIFLASLGWKATGFDVSDVAVANAIAKAKKAGVEITAIRSGYQEFDFGREKWDLVVMTYAYFPIHDPKYVGRLIASMRRGSLLVFQHGVLKKGADRTGDASLLGIPEEGELKEIFRALGILRYEEAEELSDWQVGPGGRKGRSVKMLAQKP
;
A
#
# COMPACT_ATOMS: atom_id res chain seq x y z
N MET A 1 -38.02 31.29 5.51
CA MET A 1 -38.91 30.12 5.69
C MET A 1 -38.25 29.14 6.64
N ARG A 2 -38.87 28.83 7.77
CA ARG A 2 -38.26 28.09 8.90
C ARG A 2 -38.29 26.58 8.64
N CYS A 3 -37.16 25.91 8.78
CA CYS A 3 -37.05 24.45 8.79
C CYS A 3 -37.65 23.89 10.07
N TYR A 4 -38.61 22.97 9.95
CA TYR A 4 -39.17 22.23 11.06
C TYR A 4 -38.22 21.15 11.56
N ARG A 5 -37.91 21.17 12.85
CA ARG A 5 -37.24 20.07 13.56
C ARG A 5 -38.17 18.85 13.62
N CYS A 6 -37.71 17.71 13.14
CA CYS A 6 -38.37 16.42 13.39
C CYS A 6 -38.11 15.97 14.83
N ASN A 7 -39.18 15.82 15.60
CA ASN A 7 -39.18 15.29 16.95
C ASN A 7 -39.30 13.76 16.93
N PRO A 8 -38.38 12.99 17.58
CA PRO A 8 -38.41 11.52 17.53
C PRO A 8 -39.44 10.81 18.40
N GLN A 9 -40.38 11.51 19.06
CA GLN A 9 -41.25 10.90 20.07
C GLN A 9 -42.73 10.75 19.69
N ALA A 10 -43.08 10.72 18.43
CA ALA A 10 -44.47 10.53 18.01
C ALA A 10 -44.65 9.38 17.03
N TRP A 11 -44.61 8.14 17.49
CA TRP A 11 -45.23 7.02 16.81
C TRP A 11 -46.42 6.52 17.60
N PRO A 12 -47.62 6.61 17.07
CA PRO A 12 -48.79 6.12 17.77
C PRO A 12 -48.87 4.60 17.69
N THR A 13 -49.19 4.04 18.84
CA THR A 13 -49.61 2.65 19.11
C THR A 13 -50.94 2.34 18.41
N VAL A 14 -50.92 2.07 17.11
CA VAL A 14 -52.09 1.54 16.40
C VAL A 14 -51.58 0.56 15.36
N LEU A 15 -51.52 -0.72 15.73
CA LEU A 15 -51.54 -1.87 14.79
C LEU A 15 -51.44 -3.21 15.53
N ILE A 16 -52.21 -3.39 16.61
CA ILE A 16 -52.48 -4.71 17.16
C ILE A 16 -53.99 -4.79 17.38
N HIS A 17 -54.75 -5.02 16.32
CA HIS A 17 -56.06 -5.67 16.36
C HIS A 17 -56.58 -5.79 14.91
N CYS A 18 -56.25 -6.85 14.25
CA CYS A 18 -56.99 -7.47 13.17
C CYS A 18 -56.21 -8.66 12.58
N MET A 19 -56.22 -9.76 13.26
CA MET A 19 -55.84 -11.06 12.65
C MET A 19 -56.75 -12.15 13.19
N HIS A 20 -57.89 -12.24 12.63
CA HIS A 20 -58.66 -13.51 12.52
C HIS A 20 -59.64 -13.33 11.37
N ASN A 21 -59.29 -13.73 10.19
CA ASN A 21 -60.19 -14.46 9.30
C ASN A 21 -59.44 -14.94 8.03
N GLN A 22 -59.88 -16.06 7.50
CA GLN A 22 -59.34 -16.84 6.41
C GLN A 22 -59.29 -16.04 5.11
N ASP A 23 -58.10 -15.99 4.46
CA ASP A 23 -57.84 -15.17 3.29
C ASP A 23 -57.15 -15.97 2.16
N PRO A 24 -57.65 -15.95 0.93
CA PRO A 24 -57.08 -16.63 -0.23
C PRO A 24 -55.79 -15.96 -0.80
N PHE A 25 -55.23 -14.91 -0.17
CA PHE A 25 -54.08 -14.15 -0.66
C PHE A 25 -52.69 -14.60 -0.14
N ASN A 26 -52.60 -15.82 0.37
CA ASN A 26 -51.34 -16.29 1.00
C ASN A 26 -50.13 -16.45 0.02
N ARG A 27 -50.33 -16.39 -1.31
CA ARG A 27 -49.21 -16.39 -2.31
C ARG A 27 -48.56 -15.03 -2.52
N ILE A 28 -49.32 -13.94 -2.33
CA ILE A 28 -48.80 -12.56 -2.55
C ILE A 28 -47.95 -12.11 -1.35
N ARG A 29 -48.25 -12.57 -0.13
CA ARG A 29 -47.53 -12.19 1.10
C ARG A 29 -46.07 -12.69 1.17
N LYS A 30 -45.73 -13.80 0.52
CA LYS A 30 -44.33 -14.31 0.47
C LYS A 30 -43.41 -13.50 -0.45
N SER A 31 -43.97 -12.95 -1.53
CA SER A 31 -43.25 -12.11 -2.50
C SER A 31 -42.98 -10.71 -1.92
N THR A 32 -43.97 -10.08 -1.28
CA THR A 32 -43.82 -8.75 -0.67
C THR A 32 -42.92 -8.74 0.55
N ARG A 33 -42.94 -9.80 1.41
CA ARG A 33 -41.98 -9.91 2.52
C ARG A 33 -40.51 -10.04 2.02
N ARG A 34 -40.27 -10.84 0.98
CA ARG A 34 -38.92 -10.93 0.39
C ARG A 34 -38.47 -9.61 -0.23
N ALA A 35 -39.34 -8.93 -0.96
CA ALA A 35 -39.03 -7.62 -1.54
C ALA A 35 -38.80 -6.54 -0.47
N PHE A 36 -39.58 -6.55 0.63
CA PHE A 36 -39.39 -5.59 1.73
C PHE A 36 -38.11 -5.85 2.53
N VAL A 37 -37.79 -7.11 2.83
CA VAL A 37 -36.52 -7.49 3.48
C VAL A 37 -35.32 -7.16 2.59
N SER A 38 -35.42 -7.38 1.27
CA SER A 38 -34.38 -7.00 0.33
C SER A 38 -34.22 -5.48 0.19
N ALA A 39 -35.34 -4.71 0.23
CA ALA A 39 -35.29 -3.25 0.18
C ALA A 39 -34.71 -2.64 1.46
N VAL A 40 -35.06 -3.17 2.63
CA VAL A 40 -34.51 -2.73 3.93
C VAL A 40 -33.03 -3.09 4.02
N ALA A 41 -32.61 -4.28 3.55
CA ALA A 41 -31.20 -4.65 3.50
C ALA A 41 -30.41 -3.79 2.50
N ALA A 42 -30.99 -3.44 1.35
CA ALA A 42 -30.38 -2.54 0.39
C ALA A 42 -30.26 -1.10 0.91
N CYS A 43 -31.29 -0.57 1.58
CA CYS A 43 -31.23 0.75 2.24
C CYS A 43 -30.20 0.78 3.37
N SER A 44 -30.11 -0.29 4.17
CA SER A 44 -29.09 -0.39 5.23
C SER A 44 -27.68 -0.50 4.67
N ALA A 45 -27.48 -1.21 3.57
CA ALA A 45 -26.19 -1.32 2.90
C ALA A 45 -25.75 0.00 2.24
N VAL A 46 -26.68 0.76 1.67
CA VAL A 46 -26.40 2.10 1.09
C VAL A 46 -26.08 3.12 2.17
N ALA A 47 -26.82 3.09 3.31
CA ALA A 47 -26.53 3.95 4.46
C ALA A 47 -25.18 3.60 5.11
N ALA A 48 -24.84 2.30 5.23
CA ALA A 48 -23.55 1.85 5.75
C ALA A 48 -22.38 2.22 4.81
N ALA A 49 -22.57 2.12 3.49
CA ALA A 49 -21.54 2.50 2.52
C ALA A 49 -21.28 4.02 2.55
N GLY A 50 -22.31 4.85 2.72
CA GLY A 50 -22.17 6.30 2.88
C GLY A 50 -21.43 6.68 4.16
N ASP A 51 -21.64 5.96 5.26
CA ASP A 51 -20.95 6.16 6.53
C ASP A 51 -19.47 5.73 6.44
N ASP A 52 -19.15 4.64 5.75
CA ASP A 52 -17.78 4.18 5.54
C ASP A 52 -16.96 5.13 4.65
N ASP A 53 -17.59 5.78 3.65
CA ASP A 53 -16.94 6.82 2.84
C ASP A 53 -16.69 8.09 3.64
N ALA A 54 -17.56 8.44 4.59
CA ALA A 54 -17.36 9.54 5.52
C ALA A 54 -16.15 9.27 6.43
N VAL A 55 -16.06 8.07 7.02
CA VAL A 55 -14.91 7.64 7.85
C VAL A 55 -13.59 7.74 7.07
N TRP A 56 -13.58 7.26 5.82
CA TRP A 56 -12.39 7.33 4.97
C TRP A 56 -11.99 8.78 4.66
N SER A 57 -12.94 9.64 4.32
CA SER A 57 -12.71 11.04 4.01
C SER A 57 -12.19 11.82 5.23
N GLU A 58 -12.75 11.58 6.41
CA GLU A 58 -12.31 12.15 7.68
C GLU A 58 -10.86 11.75 8.00
N TYR A 59 -10.54 10.46 7.83
CA TYR A 59 -9.17 9.97 8.01
C TYR A 59 -8.17 10.58 7.04
N LEU A 60 -8.49 10.69 5.74
CA LEU A 60 -7.63 11.35 4.76
C LEU A 60 -7.42 12.84 5.07
N ALA A 61 -8.48 13.54 5.52
CA ALA A 61 -8.38 14.93 5.95
C ALA A 61 -7.47 15.08 7.18
N TRP A 62 -7.58 14.16 8.14
CA TRP A 62 -6.69 14.13 9.30
C TRP A 62 -5.23 13.85 8.91
N LEU A 63 -4.99 12.92 7.99
CA LEU A 63 -3.65 12.53 7.54
C LEU A 63 -2.93 13.66 6.77
N LYS A 64 -3.68 14.50 6.08
CA LYS A 64 -3.15 15.54 5.20
C LYS A 64 -2.30 16.57 5.95
N GLY A 65 -1.07 16.78 5.48
CA GLY A 65 -0.15 17.79 6.03
C GLY A 65 0.50 17.42 7.36
N ARG A 66 0.34 16.19 7.83
CA ARG A 66 0.99 15.68 9.04
C ARG A 66 2.23 14.88 8.70
N VAL A 67 3.28 15.07 9.50
CA VAL A 67 4.42 14.16 9.55
C VAL A 67 4.13 13.14 10.63
N ILE A 68 4.01 11.88 10.25
CA ILE A 68 3.54 10.79 11.11
C ILE A 68 4.62 9.71 11.17
N GLY A 69 4.97 9.28 12.39
CA GLY A 69 6.04 8.32 12.62
C GLY A 69 5.65 6.86 12.38
N ASP A 70 4.35 6.56 12.45
CA ASP A 70 3.82 5.23 12.16
C ASP A 70 3.24 5.17 10.75
N LEU A 71 3.31 4.01 10.12
CA LEU A 71 2.86 3.84 8.75
C LEU A 71 1.38 4.19 8.60
N VAL A 72 1.10 5.03 7.60
CA VAL A 72 -0.23 5.61 7.34
C VAL A 72 -0.94 6.17 8.58
N GLY A 73 -0.25 6.36 9.69
CA GLY A 73 -0.78 6.96 10.90
C GLY A 73 -1.90 6.19 11.58
N LEU A 74 -2.00 4.89 11.39
CA LEU A 74 -3.09 4.07 11.92
C LEU A 74 -3.16 4.14 13.44
N GLU A 75 -2.05 3.90 14.13
CA GLU A 75 -2.01 3.94 15.59
C GLU A 75 -2.12 5.37 16.13
N SER A 76 -1.54 6.35 15.44
CA SER A 76 -1.69 7.76 15.76
C SER A 76 -3.15 8.20 15.66
N TYR A 77 -3.86 7.78 14.61
CA TYR A 77 -5.29 8.12 14.45
C TYR A 77 -6.18 7.40 15.47
N ARG A 78 -5.88 6.14 15.79
CA ARG A 78 -6.55 5.40 16.88
C ARG A 78 -6.48 6.17 18.19
N LYS A 79 -5.30 6.67 18.57
CA LYS A 79 -5.10 7.48 19.79
C LYS A 79 -5.96 8.74 19.77
N VAL A 80 -6.01 9.45 18.64
CA VAL A 80 -6.86 10.65 18.47
C VAL A 80 -8.33 10.33 18.69
N LEU A 81 -8.85 9.23 18.12
CA LEU A 81 -10.24 8.83 18.32
C LEU A 81 -10.54 8.51 19.80
N ILE A 82 -9.62 7.85 20.49
CA ILE A 82 -9.75 7.55 21.93
C ILE A 82 -9.74 8.84 22.76
N GLU A 83 -8.82 9.76 22.49
CA GLU A 83 -8.74 11.07 23.15
C GLU A 83 -9.97 11.93 22.95
N GLN A 84 -10.62 11.80 21.78
CA GLN A 84 -11.89 12.44 21.46
C GLN A 84 -13.10 11.78 22.15
N GLY A 85 -12.89 10.71 22.91
CA GLY A 85 -13.96 10.01 23.62
C GLY A 85 -14.84 9.12 22.73
N VAL A 86 -14.37 8.76 21.53
CA VAL A 86 -15.10 7.85 20.64
C VAL A 86 -15.23 6.47 21.33
N PRO A 87 -16.43 5.89 21.42
CA PRO A 87 -16.63 4.59 22.05
C PRO A 87 -15.78 3.49 21.42
N LYS A 88 -15.20 2.60 22.24
CA LYS A 88 -14.29 1.54 21.77
C LYS A 88 -14.84 0.72 20.58
N PRO A 89 -16.11 0.28 20.55
CA PRO A 89 -16.63 -0.46 19.40
C PRO A 89 -16.58 0.34 18.08
N GLU A 90 -16.81 1.64 18.16
CA GLU A 90 -16.75 2.55 17.00
C GLU A 90 -15.31 2.81 16.55
N VAL A 91 -14.36 2.95 17.51
CA VAL A 91 -12.93 3.02 17.16
C VAL A 91 -12.52 1.80 16.36
N GLU A 92 -12.84 0.58 16.84
CA GLU A 92 -12.49 -0.66 16.15
C GLU A 92 -13.16 -0.77 14.76
N ARG A 93 -14.41 -0.32 14.63
CA ARG A 93 -15.12 -0.26 13.35
C ARG A 93 -14.39 0.66 12.37
N ARG A 94 -14.06 1.89 12.79
CA ARG A 94 -13.35 2.88 11.95
C ARG A 94 -11.97 2.37 11.54
N MET A 95 -11.20 1.81 12.47
CA MET A 95 -9.87 1.26 12.18
C MET A 95 -9.92 0.14 11.15
N ARG A 96 -10.90 -0.76 11.24
CA ARG A 96 -11.10 -1.82 10.24
C ARG A 96 -11.37 -1.24 8.84
N ILE A 97 -12.31 -0.28 8.73
CA ILE A 97 -12.63 0.39 7.46
C ILE A 97 -11.39 1.03 6.85
N ILE A 98 -10.62 1.78 7.66
CA ILE A 98 -9.42 2.47 7.22
C ILE A 98 -8.36 1.47 6.75
N SER A 99 -8.11 0.40 7.51
CA SER A 99 -7.15 -0.64 7.14
C SER A 99 -7.51 -1.32 5.82
N GLU A 100 -8.76 -1.77 5.68
CA GLU A 100 -9.23 -2.41 4.44
C GLU A 100 -9.13 -1.49 3.22
N ARG A 101 -9.44 -0.20 3.39
CA ARG A 101 -9.36 0.78 2.31
C ARG A 101 -7.94 1.18 1.98
N SER A 102 -7.07 1.28 2.97
CA SER A 102 -5.65 1.60 2.75
C SER A 102 -4.94 0.55 1.88
N LEU A 103 -5.33 -0.72 1.97
CA LEU A 103 -4.80 -1.78 1.10
C LEU A 103 -5.29 -1.68 -0.36
N LYS A 104 -6.47 -1.12 -0.58
CA LYS A 104 -7.12 -1.06 -1.90
C LYS A 104 -6.94 0.28 -2.60
N ARG A 105 -6.72 1.35 -1.87
CA ARG A 105 -6.68 2.73 -2.35
C ARG A 105 -5.34 3.39 -2.04
N PRO A 106 -4.64 3.93 -3.03
CA PRO A 106 -3.29 4.48 -2.85
C PRO A 106 -3.27 5.83 -2.10
N GLU A 107 -4.41 6.50 -1.88
CA GLU A 107 -4.44 7.88 -1.39
C GLU A 107 -3.80 8.05 -0.02
N ALA A 108 -4.09 7.14 0.94
CA ALA A 108 -3.51 7.23 2.29
C ALA A 108 -1.99 7.01 2.24
N MET A 109 -1.54 6.03 1.46
CA MET A 109 -0.12 5.78 1.25
C MET A 109 0.58 6.97 0.59
N ARG A 110 -0.05 7.56 -0.42
CA ARG A 110 0.46 8.77 -1.08
C ARG A 110 0.64 9.93 -0.10
N LEU A 111 -0.36 10.23 0.72
CA LEU A 111 -0.28 11.31 1.71
C LEU A 111 0.81 11.03 2.75
N TRP A 112 0.92 9.80 3.22
CA TRP A 112 1.93 9.40 4.19
C TRP A 112 3.34 9.52 3.60
N PHE A 113 3.60 8.94 2.42
CA PHE A 113 4.90 9.07 1.76
C PHE A 113 5.21 10.52 1.37
N ASN A 114 4.22 11.31 0.95
CA ASN A 114 4.42 12.74 0.70
C ASN A 114 4.92 13.46 1.96
N SER A 115 4.37 13.14 3.14
CA SER A 115 4.85 13.72 4.40
C SER A 115 6.28 13.27 4.74
N MET A 116 6.60 12.01 4.46
CA MET A 116 7.91 11.42 4.72
C MET A 116 9.01 12.03 3.84
N TYR A 117 8.72 12.29 2.57
CA TYR A 117 9.65 12.91 1.62
C TYR A 117 9.61 14.45 1.61
N SER A 118 8.80 15.07 2.47
CA SER A 118 8.80 16.53 2.63
C SER A 118 10.07 17.03 3.32
N PRO A 119 10.42 18.32 3.23
CA PRO A 119 11.61 18.89 3.87
C PRO A 119 11.73 18.64 5.38
N ASN A 120 10.59 18.47 6.06
CA ASN A 120 10.52 18.18 7.49
C ASN A 120 10.35 16.67 7.77
N GLY A 121 10.33 15.86 6.75
CA GLY A 121 10.17 14.41 6.86
C GLY A 121 11.50 13.71 7.09
N ALA A 122 11.37 12.42 7.33
CA ALA A 122 12.51 11.55 7.50
C ALA A 122 12.89 10.95 6.15
N VAL A 123 13.98 11.42 5.55
CA VAL A 123 14.44 10.99 4.23
C VAL A 123 15.45 9.85 4.37
N GLY A 124 15.41 8.91 3.44
CA GLY A 124 16.42 7.85 3.31
C GLY A 124 17.76 8.40 2.79
N PRO A 125 18.79 7.54 2.68
CA PRO A 125 20.10 7.92 2.17
C PRO A 125 20.05 8.35 0.70
N ASP A 126 20.95 9.27 0.32
CA ASP A 126 21.12 9.71 -1.07
C ASP A 126 21.99 8.77 -1.90
N TRP A 127 22.74 7.84 -1.27
CA TRP A 127 23.59 6.88 -1.95
C TRP A 127 22.82 5.64 -2.37
N PRO A 128 23.20 4.99 -3.49
CA PRO A 128 22.57 3.77 -3.96
C PRO A 128 22.79 2.61 -2.98
N THR A 129 21.87 1.65 -3.01
CA THR A 129 21.98 0.44 -2.21
C THR A 129 23.28 -0.30 -2.52
N PRO A 130 24.15 -0.60 -1.53
CA PRO A 130 25.44 -1.30 -1.78
C PRO A 130 25.26 -2.63 -2.51
N PHE A 131 24.23 -3.38 -2.18
CA PHE A 131 23.92 -4.64 -2.85
C PHE A 131 23.59 -4.46 -4.34
N LEU A 132 22.92 -3.37 -4.73
CA LEU A 132 22.68 -3.04 -6.14
C LEU A 132 23.99 -2.73 -6.86
N ILE A 133 24.90 -1.96 -6.24
CA ILE A 133 26.23 -1.64 -6.82
C ILE A 133 26.98 -2.93 -7.18
N GLU A 134 26.98 -3.90 -6.26
CA GLU A 134 27.63 -5.20 -6.47
C GLU A 134 26.91 -6.01 -7.57
N ALA A 135 25.59 -6.04 -7.54
CA ALA A 135 24.77 -6.85 -8.45
C ALA A 135 24.90 -6.42 -9.93
N VAL A 136 25.13 -5.13 -10.20
CA VAL A 136 25.25 -4.62 -11.57
C VAL A 136 26.69 -4.49 -12.07
N LYS A 137 27.68 -4.86 -11.25
CA LYS A 137 29.10 -4.78 -11.66
C LYS A 137 29.38 -5.72 -12.82
N GLY A 138 29.81 -5.15 -13.93
CA GLY A 138 30.11 -5.91 -15.17
C GLY A 138 28.86 -6.32 -15.98
N VAL A 139 27.66 -5.89 -15.57
CA VAL A 139 26.44 -6.10 -16.35
C VAL A 139 26.30 -5.01 -17.40
N THR A 140 26.02 -5.39 -18.64
CA THR A 140 25.78 -4.43 -19.72
C THR A 140 24.51 -3.63 -19.47
N PRO A 141 24.56 -2.29 -19.47
CA PRO A 141 23.40 -1.46 -19.26
C PRO A 141 22.29 -1.68 -20.31
N GLY A 142 21.05 -1.74 -19.85
CA GLY A 142 19.83 -1.89 -20.65
C GLY A 142 18.71 -1.04 -20.09
N ALA A 143 17.46 -1.51 -20.16
CA ALA A 143 16.30 -0.89 -19.54
C ALA A 143 16.16 -1.38 -18.10
N SER A 144 16.11 -0.48 -17.12
CA SER A 144 15.87 -0.83 -15.72
C SER A 144 14.55 -0.27 -15.18
N LEU A 145 13.94 -1.01 -14.25
CA LEU A 145 12.76 -0.60 -13.47
C LEU A 145 13.12 -0.57 -12.00
N ASP A 146 12.93 0.57 -11.36
CA ASP A 146 13.05 0.77 -9.92
C ASP A 146 11.65 0.85 -9.31
N VAL A 147 11.26 -0.18 -8.57
CA VAL A 147 9.91 -0.35 -8.02
C VAL A 147 9.80 0.38 -6.70
N CYS A 148 8.84 1.32 -6.57
CA CYS A 148 8.71 2.20 -5.41
C CYS A 148 10.02 2.96 -5.16
N MET A 149 10.50 3.67 -6.18
CA MET A 149 11.85 4.24 -6.26
C MET A 149 12.17 5.30 -5.19
N GLY A 150 11.15 5.83 -4.49
CA GLY A 150 11.31 6.97 -3.60
C GLY A 150 11.90 8.18 -4.33
N GLU A 151 12.95 8.76 -3.76
CA GLU A 151 13.67 9.90 -4.36
C GLU A 151 14.69 9.48 -5.42
N GLY A 152 14.64 8.24 -5.92
CA GLY A 152 15.36 7.77 -7.08
C GLY A 152 16.86 7.49 -6.88
N ARG A 153 17.34 7.25 -5.65
CA ARG A 153 18.77 7.00 -5.36
C ARG A 153 19.38 5.90 -6.25
N ASN A 154 18.64 4.80 -6.44
CA ASN A 154 19.05 3.68 -7.28
C ASN A 154 18.88 3.97 -8.78
N SER A 155 17.76 4.60 -9.15
CA SER A 155 17.52 5.04 -10.53
C SER A 155 18.59 6.01 -11.05
N ILE A 156 18.98 7.00 -10.22
CA ILE A 156 20.02 7.98 -10.54
C ILE A 156 21.39 7.30 -10.70
N PHE A 157 21.72 6.38 -9.79
CA PHE A 157 22.94 5.59 -9.90
C PHE A 157 22.97 4.75 -11.18
N LEU A 158 21.89 4.03 -11.49
CA LEU A 158 21.80 3.24 -12.72
C LEU A 158 21.95 4.12 -13.97
N ALA A 159 21.28 5.28 -14.00
CA ALA A 159 21.39 6.24 -15.09
C ALA A 159 22.84 6.73 -15.27
N SER A 160 23.59 6.96 -14.18
CA SER A 160 25.01 7.36 -14.25
C SER A 160 25.91 6.28 -14.84
N LEU A 161 25.47 5.01 -14.82
CA LEU A 161 26.14 3.88 -15.47
C LEU A 161 25.65 3.61 -16.90
N GLY A 162 24.78 4.47 -17.45
CA GLY A 162 24.24 4.33 -18.81
C GLY A 162 22.97 3.48 -18.93
N TRP A 163 22.35 3.08 -17.83
CA TRP A 163 21.05 2.40 -17.88
C TRP A 163 19.93 3.37 -18.31
N LYS A 164 18.98 2.89 -19.09
CA LYS A 164 17.70 3.60 -19.32
C LYS A 164 16.81 3.40 -18.09
N ALA A 165 17.05 4.21 -17.06
CA ALA A 165 16.42 4.02 -15.76
C ALA A 165 15.00 4.60 -15.75
N THR A 166 14.03 3.74 -15.45
CA THR A 166 12.64 4.10 -15.17
C THR A 166 12.34 3.73 -13.71
N GLY A 167 11.68 4.61 -12.98
CA GLY A 167 11.19 4.32 -11.64
C GLY A 167 9.78 4.86 -11.45
N PHE A 168 9.03 4.24 -10.58
CA PHE A 168 7.73 4.77 -10.16
C PHE A 168 7.62 4.82 -8.65
N ASP A 169 6.86 5.79 -8.16
CA ASP A 169 6.49 5.93 -6.76
C ASP A 169 5.09 6.53 -6.63
N VAL A 170 4.40 6.20 -5.53
CA VAL A 170 3.06 6.74 -5.26
C VAL A 170 3.11 8.19 -4.80
N SER A 171 4.25 8.64 -4.25
CA SER A 171 4.47 9.98 -3.71
C SER A 171 4.79 11.00 -4.81
N ASP A 172 3.98 12.04 -4.90
CA ASP A 172 4.24 13.20 -5.78
C ASP A 172 5.54 13.90 -5.38
N VAL A 173 5.81 14.01 -4.07
CA VAL A 173 6.99 14.67 -3.50
C VAL A 173 8.26 13.88 -3.82
N ALA A 174 8.22 12.55 -3.63
CA ALA A 174 9.35 11.69 -3.95
C ALA A 174 9.74 11.77 -5.43
N VAL A 175 8.74 11.71 -6.33
CA VAL A 175 8.97 11.80 -7.78
C VAL A 175 9.56 13.16 -8.16
N ALA A 176 9.04 14.27 -7.61
CA ALA A 176 9.59 15.60 -7.84
C ALA A 176 11.04 15.72 -7.35
N ASN A 177 11.33 15.20 -6.16
CA ASN A 177 12.68 15.18 -5.59
C ASN A 177 13.63 14.31 -6.43
N ALA A 178 13.19 13.14 -6.93
CA ALA A 178 13.98 12.28 -7.80
C ALA A 178 14.37 13.00 -9.09
N ILE A 179 13.45 13.70 -9.75
CA ILE A 179 13.73 14.50 -10.95
C ILE A 179 14.74 15.60 -10.65
N ALA A 180 14.56 16.32 -9.53
CA ALA A 180 15.48 17.38 -9.13
C ALA A 180 16.89 16.87 -8.84
N LYS A 181 17.00 15.72 -8.12
CA LYS A 181 18.27 15.07 -7.81
C LYS A 181 18.96 14.52 -9.06
N ALA A 182 18.22 13.91 -10.00
CA ALA A 182 18.74 13.45 -11.28
C ALA A 182 19.34 14.60 -12.11
N LYS A 183 18.59 15.71 -12.21
CA LYS A 183 19.06 16.94 -12.87
C LYS A 183 20.36 17.47 -12.22
N LYS A 184 20.43 17.50 -10.90
CA LYS A 184 21.63 17.92 -10.15
C LYS A 184 22.82 16.99 -10.41
N ALA A 185 22.56 15.69 -10.56
CA ALA A 185 23.57 14.69 -10.88
C ALA A 185 23.98 14.68 -12.38
N GLY A 186 23.32 15.47 -13.24
CA GLY A 186 23.59 15.51 -14.69
C GLY A 186 23.16 14.25 -15.43
N VAL A 187 22.15 13.53 -14.94
CA VAL A 187 21.61 12.32 -15.56
C VAL A 187 20.11 12.44 -15.81
N GLU A 188 19.62 11.63 -16.75
CA GLU A 188 18.17 11.55 -17.04
C GLU A 188 17.60 10.23 -16.51
N ILE A 189 16.44 10.33 -15.88
CA ILE A 189 15.62 9.20 -15.44
C ILE A 189 14.17 9.40 -15.88
N THR A 190 13.45 8.32 -16.11
CA THR A 190 11.99 8.37 -16.29
C THR A 190 11.34 8.13 -14.93
N ALA A 191 10.91 9.20 -14.26
CA ALA A 191 10.26 9.13 -12.95
C ALA A 191 8.75 9.30 -13.09
N ILE A 192 7.97 8.29 -12.66
CA ILE A 192 6.52 8.22 -12.88
C ILE A 192 5.79 8.22 -11.53
N ARG A 193 4.86 9.17 -11.33
CA ARG A 193 3.96 9.13 -10.18
C ARG A 193 2.88 8.07 -10.46
N SER A 194 2.98 6.92 -9.81
CA SER A 194 2.03 5.83 -9.92
C SER A 194 2.07 4.92 -8.70
N GLY A 195 0.94 4.36 -8.29
CA GLY A 195 0.92 3.21 -7.40
C GLY A 195 1.19 1.91 -8.19
N TYR A 196 1.61 0.86 -7.51
CA TYR A 196 1.83 -0.46 -8.13
C TYR A 196 0.55 -1.05 -8.73
N GLN A 197 -0.63 -0.61 -8.26
CA GLN A 197 -1.93 -1.01 -8.79
C GLN A 197 -2.14 -0.53 -10.22
N GLU A 198 -1.70 0.70 -10.50
CA GLU A 198 -1.98 1.46 -11.73
C GLU A 198 -0.81 1.39 -12.71
N PHE A 199 0.42 1.15 -12.21
CA PHE A 199 1.62 1.16 -13.05
C PHE A 199 1.57 0.06 -14.11
N ASP A 200 1.83 0.44 -15.36
CA ASP A 200 2.01 -0.52 -16.46
C ASP A 200 3.43 -1.06 -16.48
N PHE A 201 3.59 -2.28 -15.97
CA PHE A 201 4.88 -2.96 -15.96
C PHE A 201 5.37 -3.32 -17.38
N GLY A 202 4.47 -3.39 -18.35
CA GLY A 202 4.76 -3.91 -19.68
C GLY A 202 4.97 -5.43 -19.70
N ARG A 203 5.52 -5.94 -20.78
CA ARG A 203 5.88 -7.36 -20.97
C ARG A 203 7.24 -7.43 -21.62
N GLU A 204 8.15 -8.28 -21.08
CA GLU A 204 9.52 -8.46 -21.61
C GLU A 204 10.22 -7.14 -21.93
N LYS A 205 10.13 -6.19 -21.00
CA LYS A 205 10.55 -4.81 -21.18
C LYS A 205 11.87 -4.49 -20.46
N TRP A 206 12.11 -5.13 -19.31
CA TRP A 206 13.17 -4.75 -18.39
C TRP A 206 14.30 -5.75 -18.39
N ASP A 207 15.54 -5.24 -18.47
CA ASP A 207 16.78 -6.01 -18.34
C ASP A 207 17.23 -6.12 -16.88
N LEU A 208 16.77 -5.18 -16.04
CA LEU A 208 16.99 -5.16 -14.60
C LEU A 208 15.72 -4.66 -13.89
N VAL A 209 15.31 -5.36 -12.84
CA VAL A 209 14.28 -4.89 -11.89
C VAL A 209 14.91 -4.72 -10.52
N VAL A 210 14.72 -3.57 -9.89
CA VAL A 210 15.22 -3.24 -8.56
C VAL A 210 14.03 -3.08 -7.62
N MET A 211 14.07 -3.80 -6.51
CA MET A 211 13.10 -3.74 -5.43
C MET A 211 13.84 -3.63 -4.10
N THR A 212 14.17 -2.42 -3.67
CA THR A 212 14.88 -2.18 -2.42
C THR A 212 13.97 -1.41 -1.46
N TYR A 213 13.56 -2.06 -0.37
CA TYR A 213 12.60 -1.53 0.60
C TYR A 213 11.29 -1.08 -0.05
N ALA A 214 10.90 -1.78 -1.12
CA ALA A 214 9.75 -1.46 -1.93
C ALA A 214 8.44 -1.84 -1.21
N TYR A 215 7.53 -0.89 -1.09
CA TYR A 215 6.17 -1.14 -0.61
C TYR A 215 5.33 -1.79 -1.73
N PHE A 216 5.59 -3.06 -1.98
CA PHE A 216 5.02 -3.84 -3.09
C PHE A 216 4.42 -5.16 -2.58
N PRO A 217 3.23 -5.58 -3.05
CA PRO A 217 2.52 -6.75 -2.53
C PRO A 217 3.15 -8.08 -3.02
N ILE A 218 4.30 -8.44 -2.46
CA ILE A 218 5.02 -9.67 -2.82
C ILE A 218 4.23 -10.95 -2.50
N HIS A 219 3.24 -10.89 -1.62
CA HIS A 219 2.37 -12.01 -1.25
C HIS A 219 1.14 -12.18 -2.17
N ASP A 220 0.93 -11.25 -3.09
CA ASP A 220 -0.13 -11.36 -4.09
C ASP A 220 0.45 -11.90 -5.42
N PRO A 221 0.14 -13.17 -5.79
CA PRO A 221 0.66 -13.78 -7.01
C PRO A 221 0.36 -13.00 -8.29
N LYS A 222 -0.71 -12.20 -8.30
CA LYS A 222 -1.08 -11.35 -9.43
C LYS A 222 -0.01 -10.31 -9.70
N TYR A 223 0.46 -9.62 -8.65
CA TYR A 223 1.47 -8.56 -8.82
C TYR A 223 2.87 -9.13 -9.06
N VAL A 224 3.23 -10.19 -8.36
CA VAL A 224 4.48 -10.91 -8.61
C VAL A 224 4.52 -11.46 -10.04
N GLY A 225 3.42 -12.05 -10.52
CA GLY A 225 3.32 -12.52 -11.91
C GLY A 225 3.45 -11.40 -12.94
N ARG A 226 2.84 -10.22 -12.71
CA ARG A 226 3.00 -9.05 -13.59
C ARG A 226 4.46 -8.56 -13.62
N LEU A 227 5.11 -8.52 -12.46
CA LEU A 227 6.51 -8.13 -12.35
C LEU A 227 7.41 -9.09 -13.14
N ILE A 228 7.29 -10.40 -12.91
CA ILE A 228 8.10 -11.41 -13.61
C ILE A 228 7.82 -11.39 -15.12
N ALA A 229 6.55 -11.23 -15.54
CA ALA A 229 6.18 -11.13 -16.95
C ALA A 229 6.82 -9.91 -17.64
N SER A 230 7.04 -8.82 -16.90
CA SER A 230 7.67 -7.60 -17.43
C SER A 230 9.17 -7.71 -17.66
N MET A 231 9.83 -8.67 -17.03
CA MET A 231 11.26 -8.95 -17.18
C MET A 231 11.55 -9.66 -18.50
N ARG A 232 12.66 -9.36 -19.14
CA ARG A 232 13.18 -10.11 -20.29
C ARG A 232 13.83 -11.42 -19.85
N ARG A 233 13.94 -12.38 -20.76
CA ARG A 233 14.75 -13.58 -20.49
C ARG A 233 16.21 -13.17 -20.23
N GLY A 234 16.84 -13.78 -19.24
CA GLY A 234 18.21 -13.45 -18.81
C GLY A 234 18.31 -12.19 -17.94
N SER A 235 17.23 -11.42 -17.76
CA SER A 235 17.22 -10.21 -16.94
C SER A 235 17.35 -10.51 -15.45
N LEU A 236 17.76 -9.51 -14.68
CA LEU A 236 18.04 -9.63 -13.26
C LEU A 236 16.94 -8.98 -12.39
N LEU A 237 16.65 -9.60 -11.25
CA LEU A 237 15.92 -9.01 -10.13
C LEU A 237 16.88 -8.81 -8.95
N VAL A 238 17.05 -7.57 -8.51
CA VAL A 238 17.72 -7.20 -7.26
C VAL A 238 16.66 -6.89 -6.22
N PHE A 239 16.60 -7.70 -5.18
CA PHE A 239 15.67 -7.50 -4.07
C PHE A 239 16.43 -7.32 -2.77
N GLN A 240 16.06 -6.29 -1.98
CA GLN A 240 16.54 -6.11 -0.60
C GLN A 240 15.43 -5.54 0.26
N HIS A 241 15.20 -6.15 1.42
CA HIS A 241 14.21 -5.67 2.41
C HIS A 241 14.55 -6.16 3.82
N GLY A 242 13.86 -5.61 4.82
CA GLY A 242 13.78 -6.25 6.13
C GLY A 242 13.12 -7.63 6.01
N VAL A 243 13.29 -8.46 7.04
CA VAL A 243 12.72 -9.81 7.14
C VAL A 243 12.00 -9.95 8.47
N LEU A 244 10.80 -10.49 8.44
CA LEU A 244 10.04 -10.88 9.62
C LEU A 244 10.45 -12.28 10.10
N LYS A 245 10.32 -12.51 11.41
CA LYS A 245 10.43 -13.87 11.94
C LYS A 245 9.33 -14.75 11.33
N LYS A 246 9.64 -16.02 11.13
CA LYS A 246 8.68 -16.99 10.63
C LYS A 246 7.44 -17.07 11.52
N GLY A 247 6.25 -16.97 10.91
CA GLY A 247 4.97 -16.99 11.60
C GLY A 247 4.59 -15.64 12.25
N ALA A 248 5.19 -14.55 11.83
CA ALA A 248 4.79 -13.22 12.29
C ALA A 248 3.33 -12.90 11.92
N ASP A 249 2.59 -12.32 12.87
CA ASP A 249 1.22 -11.87 12.59
C ASP A 249 1.25 -10.66 11.65
N ARG A 250 0.61 -10.80 10.50
CA ARG A 250 0.48 -9.77 9.46
C ARG A 250 -0.93 -9.22 9.35
N THR A 251 -1.84 -9.70 10.23
CA THR A 251 -3.27 -9.42 10.10
C THR A 251 -3.56 -7.92 10.22
N GLY A 252 -4.04 -7.32 9.14
CA GLY A 252 -4.45 -5.93 9.11
C GLY A 252 -3.32 -4.90 9.14
N ASP A 253 -2.05 -5.33 9.16
CA ASP A 253 -0.91 -4.40 9.15
C ASP A 253 -0.42 -4.15 7.72
N ALA A 254 -0.92 -3.08 7.12
CA ALA A 254 -0.49 -2.62 5.81
C ALA A 254 1.01 -2.30 5.75
N SER A 255 1.67 -2.07 6.90
CA SER A 255 3.10 -1.75 6.97
C SER A 255 3.98 -2.91 6.55
N LEU A 256 3.45 -4.11 6.61
CA LEU A 256 4.18 -5.35 6.31
C LEU A 256 4.09 -5.76 4.83
N LEU A 257 3.46 -4.92 4.00
CA LEU A 257 3.31 -5.17 2.57
C LEU A 257 4.64 -5.21 1.87
N GLY A 258 5.23 -6.12 1.42
CA GLY A 258 6.57 -6.15 0.79
C GLY A 258 7.65 -6.75 1.66
N ILE A 259 7.38 -6.98 2.96
CA ILE A 259 8.34 -7.58 3.87
C ILE A 259 8.14 -9.10 3.89
N PRO A 260 9.10 -9.93 3.44
CA PRO A 260 9.00 -11.38 3.51
C PRO A 260 9.25 -11.89 4.93
N GLU A 261 8.83 -13.12 5.23
CA GLU A 261 9.32 -13.90 6.35
C GLU A 261 10.65 -14.58 6.03
N GLU A 262 11.32 -15.07 7.06
CA GLU A 262 12.55 -15.87 6.90
C GLU A 262 12.34 -17.04 5.92
N GLY A 263 13.16 -17.11 4.87
CA GLY A 263 13.13 -18.14 3.83
C GLY A 263 12.01 -18.01 2.79
N GLU A 264 11.01 -17.16 3.00
CA GLU A 264 9.80 -17.08 2.18
C GLU A 264 10.08 -16.54 0.76
N LEU A 265 11.05 -15.64 0.62
CA LEU A 265 11.31 -14.97 -0.64
C LEU A 265 11.70 -15.93 -1.78
N LYS A 266 12.34 -17.06 -1.45
CA LYS A 266 12.70 -18.12 -2.42
C LYS A 266 11.45 -18.76 -3.04
N GLU A 267 10.41 -18.96 -2.24
CA GLU A 267 9.16 -19.54 -2.72
C GLU A 267 8.34 -18.52 -3.53
N ILE A 268 8.32 -17.27 -3.07
CA ILE A 268 7.62 -16.16 -3.79
C ILE A 268 8.17 -16.02 -5.21
N PHE A 269 9.49 -16.06 -5.37
CA PHE A 269 10.17 -15.88 -6.66
C PHE A 269 10.72 -17.20 -7.25
N ARG A 270 10.12 -18.35 -6.92
CA ARG A 270 10.53 -19.68 -7.42
C ARG A 270 10.58 -19.82 -8.95
N ALA A 271 9.87 -18.93 -9.68
CA ALA A 271 9.93 -18.91 -11.14
C ALA A 271 11.24 -18.29 -11.69
N LEU A 272 12.09 -17.75 -10.82
CA LEU A 272 13.40 -17.18 -11.17
C LEU A 272 14.52 -18.10 -10.68
N GLY A 273 15.63 -18.12 -11.40
CA GLY A 273 16.87 -18.75 -10.94
C GLY A 273 17.56 -17.85 -9.91
N ILE A 274 17.68 -18.32 -8.65
CA ILE A 274 18.35 -17.55 -7.59
C ILE A 274 19.87 -17.67 -7.77
N LEU A 275 20.53 -16.55 -7.99
CA LEU A 275 21.98 -16.46 -8.16
C LEU A 275 22.70 -16.19 -6.82
N ARG A 276 22.10 -15.37 -5.95
CA ARG A 276 22.63 -15.05 -4.62
C ARG A 276 21.45 -14.83 -3.66
N TYR A 277 21.58 -15.35 -2.45
CA TYR A 277 20.59 -15.20 -1.39
C TYR A 277 21.26 -15.11 -0.04
N GLU A 278 20.95 -14.06 0.71
CA GLU A 278 21.51 -13.80 2.03
C GLU A 278 20.41 -13.32 2.98
N GLU A 279 20.34 -13.89 4.17
CA GLU A 279 19.59 -13.35 5.31
C GLU A 279 20.56 -13.14 6.46
N ALA A 280 20.67 -11.92 6.94
CA ALA A 280 21.62 -11.56 7.99
C ALA A 280 21.07 -10.48 8.91
N GLU A 281 21.59 -10.44 10.13
CA GLU A 281 21.45 -9.26 10.99
C GLU A 281 22.47 -8.21 10.54
N GLU A 282 21.96 -7.08 10.09
CA GLU A 282 22.80 -5.98 9.64
C GLU A 282 22.18 -4.62 10.00
N LEU A 283 22.96 -3.57 9.87
CA LEU A 283 22.43 -2.22 9.89
C LEU A 283 21.65 -2.00 8.59
N SER A 284 20.39 -1.60 8.70
CA SER A 284 19.62 -1.23 7.51
C SER A 284 20.31 -0.06 6.80
N ASP A 285 20.50 -0.14 5.50
CA ASP A 285 20.95 1.00 4.66
C ASP A 285 19.77 1.93 4.29
N TRP A 286 18.58 1.60 4.73
CA TRP A 286 17.38 2.44 4.70
C TRP A 286 17.12 3.02 6.08
N GLN A 287 18.02 3.83 6.62
CA GLN A 287 17.73 4.38 7.93
C GLN A 287 17.53 5.87 7.93
N VAL A 288 16.52 6.20 8.70
CA VAL A 288 16.13 7.54 9.04
C VAL A 288 16.68 7.86 10.44
N GLY A 289 17.66 8.74 10.51
CA GLY A 289 18.19 9.28 11.75
C GLY A 289 19.52 8.68 12.23
N PRO A 290 20.20 9.35 13.17
CA PRO A 290 21.48 8.92 13.72
C PRO A 290 21.28 7.67 14.60
N GLY A 291 22.02 6.62 14.30
CA GLY A 291 22.11 5.45 15.17
C GLY A 291 21.57 4.14 14.65
N GLY A 292 21.31 4.03 13.35
CA GLY A 292 21.03 2.79 12.63
C GLY A 292 20.44 1.65 13.45
N ARG A 293 19.23 1.14 13.12
CA ARG A 293 18.70 -0.06 13.80
C ARG A 293 19.29 -1.31 13.18
N LYS A 294 19.91 -2.17 14.01
CA LYS A 294 20.18 -3.55 13.62
C LYS A 294 18.84 -4.26 13.42
N GLY A 295 18.70 -4.92 12.31
CA GLY A 295 17.54 -5.73 12.00
C GLY A 295 17.95 -6.86 11.05
N ARG A 296 17.09 -7.86 10.96
CA ARG A 296 17.28 -8.90 9.93
C ARG A 296 16.88 -8.34 8.57
N SER A 297 17.71 -8.60 7.60
CA SER A 297 17.44 -8.24 6.20
C SER A 297 17.62 -9.47 5.29
N VAL A 298 17.00 -9.41 4.12
CA VAL A 298 17.23 -10.33 3.03
C VAL A 298 17.71 -9.59 1.80
N LYS A 299 18.71 -10.18 1.12
CA LYS A 299 19.23 -9.77 -0.16
C LYS A 299 19.10 -10.93 -1.14
N MET A 300 18.51 -10.69 -2.28
CA MET A 300 18.37 -11.70 -3.33
C MET A 300 18.71 -11.10 -4.69
N LEU A 301 19.63 -11.76 -5.41
CA LEU A 301 19.84 -11.60 -6.82
C LEU A 301 19.28 -12.82 -7.54
N ALA A 302 18.34 -12.60 -8.44
CA ALA A 302 17.72 -13.68 -9.21
C ALA A 302 17.66 -13.33 -10.70
N GLN A 303 17.58 -14.35 -11.54
CA GLN A 303 17.57 -14.21 -13.00
C GLN A 303 16.33 -14.88 -13.59
N LYS A 304 15.68 -14.22 -14.55
CA LYS A 304 14.61 -14.82 -15.31
C LYS A 304 15.18 -15.80 -16.33
N PRO A 305 14.76 -17.08 -16.33
CA PRO A 305 15.23 -18.12 -17.25
C PRO A 305 14.84 -17.87 -18.71
#